data_7f560d97bd648e241a6a57c5405264b1
#
_entry.id   7f560d97bd648e241a6a57c5405264b1
#
_cell.length_a   1.000
_cell.length_b   1.000
_cell.length_c   1.000
_cell.angle_alpha   90.00
_cell.angle_beta   90.00
_cell.angle_gamma   90.00
#
_symmetry.space_group_name_H-M   'P 1'
#
loop_
_entity.id
_entity.type
_entity.pdbx_description
1 polymer ?
#
loop_
_entity_poly.entity_id
_entity_poly.type
_entity_poly.pdbx_seq_one_letter_code
_entity_poly.pdbx_strand_id
1 'polypeptide(L)'
;MNHPVEAVVVVQALLNGIGWLLARVFDVVANYGLTIVVFTVAIRVVLLPLNIKQVRSMQASQALQPKIKEIQRKYKSDRVKMSEEVNKVYKAHGVSPFGGCFPLVAQLPVLFALYAVLRVPGGVQHIPDQSNLHYAIVHQTDAVKLAGANLLCSARQAGTVVKIPGTSSDIKELDCGATSSDKVTFYVLIALMIGTTYYQQRQMLKASPGGATQQQQTLTYMMPVLFGFFGFTFPAGLVLYWTTTNFIQIGIQHFLRRSNKGQLPPAKPAVESSPKPKSGPSGNDGRRVRRLEGRPPSTPRRKPPSSSTKRSGNAGSRKKRPNR
;
A
#
# COMPACT_ATOMS: atom_id res chain seq x y z
N MET A 1 -19.27 -12.97 23.93
CA MET A 1 -18.95 -13.65 22.66
C MET A 1 -19.77 -13.13 21.46
N ASN A 2 -20.17 -11.84 21.43
CA ASN A 2 -21.05 -11.28 20.38
C ASN A 2 -20.32 -10.44 19.29
N HIS A 3 -18.97 -10.34 19.39
CA HIS A 3 -18.17 -9.52 18.45
C HIS A 3 -18.26 -9.90 16.97
N PRO A 4 -18.35 -11.20 16.57
CA PRO A 4 -18.44 -11.52 15.15
C PRO A 4 -19.78 -11.11 14.51
N VAL A 5 -20.87 -11.16 15.25
CA VAL A 5 -22.21 -10.80 14.74
C VAL A 5 -22.30 -9.29 14.53
N GLU A 6 -21.81 -8.48 15.45
CA GLU A 6 -21.79 -7.01 15.32
C GLU A 6 -20.94 -6.55 14.13
N ALA A 7 -19.77 -7.17 13.92
CA ALA A 7 -18.93 -6.84 12.78
C ALA A 7 -19.62 -7.17 11.44
N VAL A 8 -20.35 -8.28 11.35
CA VAL A 8 -21.10 -8.65 10.15
C VAL A 8 -22.22 -7.65 9.87
N VAL A 9 -22.95 -7.23 10.90
CA VAL A 9 -24.05 -6.25 10.76
C VAL A 9 -23.51 -4.90 10.26
N VAL A 10 -22.39 -4.43 10.80
CA VAL A 10 -21.78 -3.15 10.37
C VAL A 10 -21.30 -3.24 8.91
N VAL A 11 -20.70 -4.35 8.51
CA VAL A 11 -20.26 -4.56 7.12
C VAL A 11 -21.46 -4.59 6.17
N GLN A 12 -22.53 -5.30 6.50
CA GLN A 12 -23.77 -5.33 5.69
C GLN A 12 -24.41 -3.95 5.57
N ALA A 13 -24.48 -3.20 6.66
CA ALA A 13 -25.02 -1.83 6.63
C ALA A 13 -24.19 -0.91 5.71
N LEU A 14 -22.86 -1.05 5.75
CA LEU A 14 -21.95 -0.31 4.85
C LEU A 14 -22.20 -0.67 3.38
N LEU A 15 -22.29 -1.96 3.06
CA LEU A 15 -22.50 -2.45 1.69
C LEU A 15 -23.85 -1.98 1.14
N ASN A 16 -24.91 -2.10 1.95
CA ASN A 16 -26.25 -1.63 1.59
C ASN A 16 -26.28 -0.11 1.40
N GLY A 17 -25.57 0.65 2.25
CA GLY A 17 -25.41 2.09 2.10
C GLY A 17 -24.72 2.49 0.79
N ILE A 18 -23.67 1.77 0.40
CA ILE A 18 -22.99 1.98 -0.88
C ILE A 18 -23.93 1.65 -2.06
N GLY A 19 -24.63 0.52 -2.00
CA GLY A 19 -25.59 0.14 -3.03
C GLY A 19 -26.74 1.16 -3.17
N TRP A 20 -27.26 1.65 -2.06
CA TRP A 20 -28.28 2.69 -2.05
C TRP A 20 -27.76 4.00 -2.67
N LEU A 21 -26.56 4.45 -2.32
CA LEU A 21 -25.96 5.65 -2.91
C LEU A 21 -25.73 5.49 -4.42
N LEU A 22 -25.24 4.33 -4.86
CA LEU A 22 -25.08 4.05 -6.28
C LEU A 22 -26.42 4.09 -7.02
N ALA A 23 -27.49 3.53 -6.43
CA ALA A 23 -28.82 3.59 -7.00
C ALA A 23 -29.30 5.04 -7.14
N ARG A 24 -29.11 5.88 -6.12
CA ARG A 24 -29.47 7.30 -6.17
C ARG A 24 -28.71 8.10 -7.24
N VAL A 25 -27.42 7.84 -7.39
CA VAL A 25 -26.62 8.46 -8.45
C VAL A 25 -27.11 7.97 -9.83
N PHE A 26 -27.43 6.68 -9.95
CA PHE A 26 -27.95 6.12 -11.19
C PHE A 26 -29.29 6.71 -11.61
N ASP A 27 -30.20 7.00 -10.66
CA ASP A 27 -31.48 7.65 -10.92
C ASP A 27 -31.32 9.00 -11.64
N VAL A 28 -30.18 9.69 -11.41
CA VAL A 28 -29.88 11.00 -12.04
C VAL A 28 -29.13 10.82 -13.37
N VAL A 29 -28.22 9.86 -13.43
CA VAL A 29 -27.25 9.74 -14.53
C VAL A 29 -27.71 8.72 -15.60
N ALA A 30 -28.49 7.73 -15.20
CA ALA A 30 -29.05 6.66 -16.03
C ALA A 30 -28.01 5.86 -16.84
N ASN A 31 -26.74 5.85 -16.42
CA ASN A 31 -25.65 5.08 -17.01
C ASN A 31 -24.72 4.56 -15.92
N TYR A 32 -24.51 3.25 -15.88
CA TYR A 32 -23.76 2.59 -14.80
C TYR A 32 -22.28 3.01 -14.73
N GLY A 33 -21.62 3.13 -15.89
CA GLY A 33 -20.24 3.58 -15.95
C GLY A 33 -20.08 4.99 -15.40
N LEU A 34 -20.96 5.90 -15.85
CA LEU A 34 -20.96 7.29 -15.37
C LEU A 34 -21.36 7.37 -13.89
N THR A 35 -22.26 6.52 -13.43
CA THR A 35 -22.62 6.38 -12.01
C THR A 35 -21.39 6.05 -11.17
N ILE A 36 -20.58 5.09 -11.59
CA ILE A 36 -19.33 4.71 -10.90
C ILE A 36 -18.36 5.90 -10.87
N VAL A 37 -18.21 6.61 -11.98
CA VAL A 37 -17.33 7.79 -12.06
C VAL A 37 -17.80 8.90 -11.12
N VAL A 38 -19.08 9.29 -11.19
CA VAL A 38 -19.65 10.36 -10.35
C VAL A 38 -19.59 9.99 -8.87
N PHE A 39 -19.97 8.77 -8.53
CA PHE A 39 -19.87 8.25 -7.16
C PHE A 39 -18.41 8.29 -6.65
N THR A 40 -17.45 7.88 -7.48
CA THR A 40 -16.03 7.93 -7.13
C THR A 40 -15.56 9.36 -6.88
N VAL A 41 -15.93 10.29 -7.76
CA VAL A 41 -15.60 11.72 -7.61
C VAL A 41 -16.21 12.27 -6.32
N ALA A 42 -17.51 12.01 -6.07
CA ALA A 42 -18.21 12.49 -4.88
C ALA A 42 -17.52 12.03 -3.59
N ILE A 43 -17.22 10.72 -3.47
CA ILE A 43 -16.48 10.18 -2.31
C ILE A 43 -15.10 10.84 -2.19
N ARG A 44 -14.38 11.03 -3.30
CA ARG A 44 -13.07 11.65 -3.28
C ARG A 44 -13.09 13.11 -2.86
N VAL A 45 -14.14 13.84 -3.23
CA VAL A 45 -14.35 15.23 -2.79
C VAL A 45 -14.61 15.27 -1.27
N VAL A 46 -15.49 14.41 -0.76
CA VAL A 46 -15.75 14.31 0.68
C VAL A 46 -14.49 13.93 1.46
N LEU A 47 -13.68 13.01 0.94
CA LEU A 47 -12.44 12.56 1.55
C LEU A 47 -11.22 13.46 1.20
N LEU A 48 -11.41 14.53 0.45
CA LEU A 48 -10.32 15.39 0.00
C LEU A 48 -9.42 15.91 1.13
N PRO A 49 -9.95 16.42 2.28
CA PRO A 49 -9.11 16.88 3.36
C PRO A 49 -8.24 15.77 3.96
N LEU A 50 -8.77 14.55 4.03
CA LEU A 50 -8.02 13.38 4.49
C LEU A 50 -6.95 12.99 3.46
N ASN A 51 -7.29 12.97 2.18
CA ASN A 51 -6.37 12.68 1.08
C ASN A 51 -5.19 13.66 1.05
N ILE A 52 -5.46 14.96 1.26
CA ILE A 52 -4.40 15.99 1.32
C ILE A 52 -3.46 15.72 2.48
N LYS A 53 -3.98 15.39 3.68
CA LYS A 53 -3.15 15.03 4.85
C LYS A 53 -2.29 13.79 4.56
N GLN A 54 -2.85 12.78 3.91
CA GLN A 54 -2.12 11.56 3.52
C GLN A 54 -0.97 11.88 2.55
N VAL A 55 -1.24 12.66 1.49
CA VAL A 55 -0.21 13.05 0.50
C VAL A 55 0.90 13.88 1.16
N ARG A 56 0.57 14.81 2.06
CA ARG A 56 1.56 15.59 2.82
C ARG A 56 2.40 14.71 3.74
N SER A 57 1.81 13.76 4.45
CA SER A 57 2.54 12.80 5.30
C SER A 57 3.50 11.95 4.46
N MET A 58 3.06 11.49 3.29
CA MET A 58 3.91 10.77 2.35
C MET A 58 5.08 11.62 1.84
N GLN A 59 4.85 12.88 1.49
CA GLN A 59 5.90 13.82 1.07
C GLN A 59 6.92 14.07 2.18
N ALA A 60 6.46 14.23 3.43
CA ALA A 60 7.33 14.38 4.60
C ALA A 60 8.19 13.12 4.81
N SER A 61 7.63 11.93 4.68
CA SER A 61 8.38 10.67 4.73
C SER A 61 9.42 10.56 3.61
N GLN A 62 9.07 10.99 2.40
CA GLN A 62 9.99 11.01 1.25
C GLN A 62 11.16 12.00 1.46
N ALA A 63 10.93 13.14 2.10
CA ALA A 63 11.97 14.10 2.40
C ALA A 63 13.05 13.57 3.37
N LEU A 64 12.73 12.56 4.17
CA LEU A 64 13.67 11.91 5.10
C LEU A 64 14.51 10.82 4.45
N GLN A 65 14.22 10.43 3.20
CA GLN A 65 14.92 9.34 2.51
C GLN A 65 16.45 9.50 2.44
N PRO A 66 17.04 10.68 2.18
CA PRO A 66 18.50 10.81 2.17
C PRO A 66 19.12 10.47 3.54
N LYS A 67 18.52 10.94 4.65
CA LYS A 67 19.00 10.62 6.01
C LYS A 67 18.88 9.11 6.31
N ILE A 68 17.77 8.50 5.89
CA ILE A 68 17.55 7.06 6.06
C ILE A 68 18.60 6.26 5.30
N LYS A 69 18.94 6.65 4.06
CA LYS A 69 19.98 5.99 3.26
C LYS A 69 21.37 6.12 3.90
N GLU A 70 21.69 7.24 4.51
CA GLU A 70 22.94 7.41 5.28
C GLU A 70 23.02 6.41 6.43
N ILE A 71 21.94 6.29 7.22
CA ILE A 71 21.85 5.32 8.31
C ILE A 71 21.99 3.89 7.79
N GLN A 72 21.30 3.55 6.70
CA GLN A 72 21.39 2.24 6.08
C GLN A 72 22.80 1.90 5.59
N ARG A 73 23.54 2.88 5.09
CA ARG A 73 24.96 2.68 4.71
C ARG A 73 25.85 2.51 5.94
N LYS A 74 25.64 3.33 6.99
CA LYS A 74 26.45 3.32 8.21
C LYS A 74 26.27 2.03 9.01
N TYR A 75 25.06 1.50 9.10
CA TYR A 75 24.73 0.32 9.91
C TYR A 75 24.41 -0.91 9.05
N LYS A 76 25.06 -1.04 7.89
CA LYS A 76 24.78 -2.13 6.91
C LYS A 76 24.93 -3.53 7.51
N SER A 77 25.87 -3.71 8.47
CA SER A 77 26.15 -4.99 9.14
C SER A 77 25.29 -5.22 10.39
N ASP A 78 24.65 -4.18 10.94
CA ASP A 78 23.85 -4.26 12.18
C ASP A 78 22.42 -3.81 11.92
N ARG A 79 21.56 -4.79 11.59
CA ARG A 79 20.16 -4.52 11.26
C ARG A 79 19.34 -3.99 12.43
N VAL A 80 19.70 -4.35 13.66
CA VAL A 80 18.98 -3.89 14.87
C VAL A 80 19.24 -2.40 15.08
N LYS A 81 20.50 -1.99 15.12
CA LYS A 81 20.87 -0.57 15.24
C LYS A 81 20.36 0.26 14.06
N MET A 82 20.41 -0.29 12.84
CA MET A 82 19.85 0.37 11.67
C MET A 82 18.35 0.66 11.86
N SER A 83 17.57 -0.31 12.32
CA SER A 83 16.13 -0.13 12.58
C SER A 83 15.86 0.89 13.68
N GLU A 84 16.63 0.86 14.78
CA GLU A 84 16.53 1.83 15.87
C GLU A 84 16.80 3.26 15.42
N GLU A 85 17.90 3.47 14.70
CA GLU A 85 18.29 4.80 14.24
C GLU A 85 17.30 5.35 13.18
N VAL A 86 16.80 4.51 12.27
CA VAL A 86 15.75 4.88 11.33
C VAL A 86 14.48 5.29 12.09
N ASN A 87 14.08 4.52 13.11
CA ASN A 87 12.90 4.84 13.92
C ASN A 87 13.09 6.15 14.72
N LYS A 88 14.30 6.43 15.22
CA LYS A 88 14.63 7.72 15.87
C LYS A 88 14.43 8.88 14.91
N VAL A 89 14.90 8.77 13.66
CA VAL A 89 14.71 9.81 12.64
C VAL A 89 13.23 10.06 12.37
N TYR A 90 12.43 9.02 12.20
CA TYR A 90 10.98 9.17 11.98
C TYR A 90 10.30 9.85 13.19
N LYS A 91 10.60 9.39 14.40
CA LYS A 91 10.05 9.96 15.65
C LYS A 91 10.46 11.43 15.84
N ALA A 92 11.73 11.74 15.61
CA ALA A 92 12.26 13.11 15.76
C ALA A 92 11.59 14.12 14.80
N HIS A 93 11.13 13.66 13.63
CA HIS A 93 10.45 14.51 12.65
C HIS A 93 8.92 14.39 12.72
N GLY A 94 8.36 13.62 13.65
CA GLY A 94 6.93 13.42 13.81
C GLY A 94 6.26 12.75 12.60
N VAL A 95 7.01 11.94 11.85
CA VAL A 95 6.55 11.27 10.62
C VAL A 95 6.42 9.78 10.88
N SER A 96 5.32 9.19 10.41
CA SER A 96 5.14 7.73 10.49
C SER A 96 5.95 7.00 9.41
N PRO A 97 6.67 5.92 9.74
CA PRO A 97 7.35 5.07 8.75
C PRO A 97 6.37 4.44 7.75
N PHE A 98 5.11 4.26 8.15
CA PHE A 98 4.04 3.71 7.30
C PHE A 98 3.37 4.76 6.40
N GLY A 99 3.77 6.04 6.46
CA GLY A 99 3.16 7.11 5.67
C GLY A 99 3.17 6.86 4.15
N GLY A 100 4.13 6.10 3.66
CA GLY A 100 4.24 5.74 2.23
C GLY A 100 3.25 4.67 1.75
N CYS A 101 2.90 3.70 2.58
CA CYS A 101 1.97 2.61 2.23
C CYS A 101 0.55 2.83 2.78
N PHE A 102 0.36 3.80 3.68
CA PHE A 102 -0.93 4.09 4.30
C PHE A 102 -2.07 4.32 3.29
N PRO A 103 -1.88 5.03 2.16
CA PRO A 103 -2.94 5.20 1.16
C PRO A 103 -3.46 3.86 0.61
N LEU A 104 -2.58 2.89 0.40
CA LEU A 104 -2.96 1.56 -0.08
C LEU A 104 -3.80 0.82 0.96
N VAL A 105 -3.36 0.83 2.23
CA VAL A 105 -4.08 0.16 3.33
C VAL A 105 -5.44 0.81 3.57
N ALA A 106 -5.52 2.15 3.55
CA ALA A 106 -6.78 2.87 3.69
C ALA A 106 -7.75 2.64 2.51
N GLN A 107 -7.22 2.31 1.33
CA GLN A 107 -7.99 2.02 0.13
C GLN A 107 -8.62 0.63 0.14
N LEU A 108 -8.00 -0.37 0.82
CA LEU A 108 -8.47 -1.75 0.82
C LEU A 108 -9.92 -1.92 1.28
N PRO A 109 -10.38 -1.32 2.39
CA PRO A 109 -11.78 -1.43 2.79
C PRO A 109 -12.76 -0.91 1.73
N VAL A 110 -12.44 0.23 1.10
CA VAL A 110 -13.27 0.81 0.03
C VAL A 110 -13.27 -0.10 -1.20
N LEU A 111 -12.10 -0.64 -1.56
CA LEU A 111 -11.97 -1.56 -2.68
C LEU A 111 -12.80 -2.82 -2.46
N PHE A 112 -12.70 -3.45 -1.29
CA PHE A 112 -13.43 -4.68 -0.98
C PHE A 112 -14.96 -4.43 -0.90
N ALA A 113 -15.36 -3.30 -0.33
CA ALA A 113 -16.76 -2.93 -0.27
C ALA A 113 -17.35 -2.71 -1.68
N LEU A 114 -16.65 -1.96 -2.53
CA LEU A 114 -17.08 -1.77 -3.92
C LEU A 114 -17.04 -3.07 -4.71
N TYR A 115 -16.00 -3.90 -4.53
CA TYR A 115 -15.97 -5.22 -5.18
C TYR A 115 -17.16 -6.07 -4.76
N ALA A 116 -17.53 -6.07 -3.47
CA ALA A 116 -18.67 -6.82 -2.98
C ALA A 116 -19.99 -6.35 -3.59
N VAL A 117 -20.16 -5.02 -3.80
CA VAL A 117 -21.38 -4.44 -4.37
C VAL A 117 -21.43 -4.54 -5.90
N LEU A 118 -20.27 -4.36 -6.58
CA LEU A 118 -20.22 -4.34 -8.05
C LEU A 118 -20.12 -5.74 -8.68
N ARG A 119 -19.84 -6.76 -7.88
CA ARG A 119 -19.70 -8.12 -8.37
C ARG A 119 -21.06 -8.80 -8.51
N VAL A 120 -21.36 -9.34 -9.69
CA VAL A 120 -22.57 -10.12 -9.96
C VAL A 120 -22.24 -11.63 -9.84
N PRO A 121 -23.12 -12.43 -9.19
CA PRO A 121 -24.46 -12.10 -8.66
C PRO A 121 -24.48 -11.54 -7.24
N GLY A 122 -23.40 -11.72 -6.46
CA GLY A 122 -23.42 -11.46 -5.02
C GLY A 122 -23.60 -10.01 -4.59
N GLY A 123 -23.36 -9.04 -5.48
CA GLY A 123 -23.49 -7.62 -5.16
C GLY A 123 -24.91 -7.07 -5.29
N VAL A 124 -25.72 -7.71 -6.10
CA VAL A 124 -27.09 -7.24 -6.41
C VAL A 124 -27.94 -7.11 -5.14
N GLN A 125 -27.79 -8.02 -4.19
CA GLN A 125 -28.48 -8.01 -2.90
C GLN A 125 -28.27 -6.75 -2.04
N HIS A 126 -27.23 -5.94 -2.34
CA HIS A 126 -26.95 -4.69 -1.63
C HIS A 126 -27.56 -3.48 -2.31
N ILE A 127 -28.16 -3.65 -3.48
CA ILE A 127 -28.82 -2.61 -4.25
C ILE A 127 -30.33 -2.73 -4.00
N PRO A 128 -31.03 -1.63 -3.69
CA PRO A 128 -32.48 -1.71 -3.44
C PRO A 128 -33.25 -2.32 -4.61
N ASP A 129 -34.06 -3.34 -4.37
CA ASP A 129 -34.75 -4.12 -5.39
C ASP A 129 -35.66 -3.29 -6.32
N GLN A 130 -36.24 -2.21 -5.77
CA GLN A 130 -37.13 -1.31 -6.51
C GLN A 130 -36.39 -0.16 -7.23
N SER A 131 -35.05 -0.19 -7.26
CA SER A 131 -34.29 0.87 -7.91
C SER A 131 -34.10 0.62 -9.41
N ASN A 132 -34.02 1.72 -10.18
CA ASN A 132 -33.70 1.65 -11.61
C ASN A 132 -32.37 0.97 -11.86
N LEU A 133 -31.39 1.11 -10.93
CA LEU A 133 -30.11 0.44 -11.01
C LEU A 133 -30.24 -1.07 -10.89
N HIS A 134 -31.06 -1.56 -9.94
CA HIS A 134 -31.32 -2.99 -9.78
C HIS A 134 -31.94 -3.56 -11.04
N TYR A 135 -32.98 -2.90 -11.57
CA TYR A 135 -33.61 -3.27 -12.83
C TYR A 135 -32.60 -3.33 -13.99
N ALA A 136 -31.76 -2.30 -14.13
CA ALA A 136 -30.75 -2.23 -15.19
C ALA A 136 -29.73 -3.37 -15.11
N ILE A 137 -29.31 -3.76 -13.91
CA ILE A 137 -28.34 -4.84 -13.69
C ILE A 137 -28.99 -6.19 -13.96
N VAL A 138 -30.19 -6.45 -13.43
CA VAL A 138 -30.88 -7.74 -13.60
C VAL A 138 -31.22 -8.00 -15.06
N HIS A 139 -31.70 -6.99 -15.78
CA HIS A 139 -32.09 -7.11 -17.19
C HIS A 139 -30.93 -6.79 -18.16
N GLN A 140 -29.74 -6.46 -17.62
CA GLN A 140 -28.52 -6.15 -18.39
C GLN A 140 -28.77 -5.17 -19.54
N THR A 141 -29.50 -4.10 -19.23
CA THR A 141 -29.85 -3.07 -20.21
C THR A 141 -28.58 -2.38 -20.75
N ASP A 142 -28.70 -1.63 -21.85
CA ASP A 142 -27.58 -0.86 -22.40
C ASP A 142 -27.02 0.17 -21.40
N ALA A 143 -27.78 0.53 -20.37
CA ALA A 143 -27.33 1.39 -19.30
C ALA A 143 -26.16 0.82 -18.50
N VAL A 144 -25.95 -0.51 -18.44
CA VAL A 144 -24.81 -1.16 -17.78
C VAL A 144 -23.60 -1.33 -18.70
N LYS A 145 -23.71 -0.95 -19.97
CA LYS A 145 -22.62 -1.05 -20.96
C LYS A 145 -21.86 0.26 -21.09
N LEU A 146 -20.57 0.15 -21.38
CA LEU A 146 -19.69 1.26 -21.75
C LEU A 146 -19.04 0.92 -23.10
N ALA A 147 -19.36 1.67 -24.15
CA ALA A 147 -18.88 1.41 -25.50
C ALA A 147 -19.01 -0.07 -25.91
N GLY A 148 -20.20 -0.65 -25.66
CA GLY A 148 -20.53 -2.05 -25.94
C GLY A 148 -20.18 -3.05 -24.86
N ALA A 149 -19.13 -2.80 -24.06
CA ALA A 149 -18.70 -3.71 -23.02
C ALA A 149 -19.61 -3.66 -21.79
N ASN A 150 -20.12 -4.80 -21.36
CA ASN A 150 -20.89 -4.91 -20.12
C ASN A 150 -19.96 -4.78 -18.90
N LEU A 151 -20.14 -3.71 -18.11
CA LEU A 151 -19.30 -3.40 -16.97
C LEU A 151 -19.45 -4.37 -15.78
N LEU A 152 -20.46 -5.23 -15.80
CA LEU A 152 -20.65 -6.30 -14.81
C LEU A 152 -19.67 -7.45 -15.06
N CYS A 153 -19.16 -7.60 -16.28
CA CYS A 153 -18.25 -8.64 -16.70
C CYS A 153 -16.79 -8.30 -16.45
N SER A 154 -15.96 -9.33 -16.37
CA SER A 154 -14.51 -9.20 -16.41
C SER A 154 -13.96 -9.36 -17.84
N ALA A 155 -12.73 -8.90 -18.08
CA ALA A 155 -12.09 -9.10 -19.38
C ALA A 155 -11.89 -10.58 -19.74
N ARG A 156 -11.77 -11.47 -18.75
CA ARG A 156 -11.71 -12.92 -18.96
C ARG A 156 -13.01 -13.49 -19.51
N GLN A 157 -14.12 -12.87 -19.21
CA GLN A 157 -15.47 -13.26 -19.63
C GLN A 157 -15.88 -12.58 -20.94
N ALA A 158 -15.09 -11.61 -21.40
CA ALA A 158 -15.40 -10.83 -22.62
C ALA A 158 -15.62 -11.73 -23.84
N GLY A 159 -16.76 -11.58 -24.48
CA GLY A 159 -17.16 -12.34 -25.65
C GLY A 159 -17.79 -13.70 -25.31
N THR A 160 -18.24 -13.92 -24.08
CA THR A 160 -18.92 -15.15 -23.66
C THR A 160 -20.19 -14.82 -22.89
N VAL A 161 -21.14 -15.76 -22.91
CA VAL A 161 -22.29 -15.76 -22.00
C VAL A 161 -21.94 -16.65 -20.82
N VAL A 162 -21.92 -16.06 -19.64
CA VAL A 162 -21.55 -16.75 -18.39
C VAL A 162 -22.80 -17.23 -17.68
N LYS A 163 -22.98 -18.54 -17.56
CA LYS A 163 -24.06 -19.12 -16.74
C LYS A 163 -23.71 -19.00 -15.26
N ILE A 164 -24.67 -18.57 -14.47
CA ILE A 164 -24.52 -18.39 -13.01
C ILE A 164 -25.31 -19.52 -12.31
N PRO A 165 -24.64 -20.59 -11.88
CA PRO A 165 -25.34 -21.72 -11.26
C PRO A 165 -25.74 -21.40 -9.81
N GLY A 166 -26.97 -21.80 -9.45
CA GLY A 166 -27.38 -22.02 -8.06
C GLY A 166 -27.58 -20.78 -7.19
N THR A 167 -27.79 -19.62 -7.76
CA THR A 167 -28.08 -18.40 -7.01
C THR A 167 -29.57 -18.10 -6.95
N SER A 168 -30.03 -17.66 -5.79
CA SER A 168 -31.35 -17.07 -5.58
C SER A 168 -31.50 -15.67 -6.23
N SER A 169 -30.54 -15.25 -7.07
CA SER A 169 -30.59 -14.00 -7.81
C SER A 169 -31.34 -14.18 -9.13
N ASP A 170 -32.08 -13.17 -9.55
CA ASP A 170 -32.85 -13.16 -10.78
C ASP A 170 -31.98 -13.24 -12.04
N ILE A 171 -30.65 -13.12 -11.90
CA ILE A 171 -29.67 -13.20 -12.98
C ILE A 171 -29.19 -14.64 -13.15
N LYS A 172 -29.70 -15.30 -14.19
CA LYS A 172 -29.29 -16.67 -14.53
C LYS A 172 -28.10 -16.73 -15.49
N GLU A 173 -27.99 -15.75 -16.36
CA GLU A 173 -26.93 -15.63 -17.36
C GLU A 173 -26.42 -14.20 -17.41
N LEU A 174 -25.12 -14.04 -17.66
CA LEU A 174 -24.47 -12.74 -17.83
C LEU A 174 -23.92 -12.64 -19.24
N ASP A 175 -24.50 -11.76 -20.05
CA ASP A 175 -24.01 -11.47 -21.39
C ASP A 175 -22.83 -10.49 -21.34
N CYS A 176 -21.65 -10.99 -21.70
CA CYS A 176 -20.41 -10.23 -21.66
C CYS A 176 -19.98 -9.69 -23.04
N GLY A 177 -20.92 -9.55 -23.95
CA GLY A 177 -20.70 -9.02 -25.29
C GLY A 177 -20.14 -10.06 -26.26
N ALA A 178 -20.66 -10.06 -27.49
CA ALA A 178 -20.28 -11.04 -28.51
C ALA A 178 -19.32 -10.49 -29.56
N THR A 179 -19.14 -9.18 -29.64
CA THR A 179 -18.40 -8.52 -30.73
C THR A 179 -16.94 -8.26 -30.36
N SER A 180 -16.09 -8.16 -31.39
CA SER A 180 -14.68 -7.82 -31.19
C SER A 180 -14.49 -6.40 -30.62
N SER A 181 -15.40 -5.47 -30.90
CA SER A 181 -15.40 -4.11 -30.35
C SER A 181 -15.60 -4.10 -28.83
N ASP A 182 -16.45 -4.98 -28.30
CA ASP A 182 -16.70 -5.08 -26.86
C ASP A 182 -15.44 -5.49 -26.12
N LYS A 183 -14.67 -6.43 -26.69
CA LYS A 183 -13.38 -6.88 -26.14
C LYS A 183 -12.36 -5.75 -26.08
N VAL A 184 -12.30 -4.90 -27.10
CA VAL A 184 -11.38 -3.76 -27.16
C VAL A 184 -11.60 -2.83 -25.97
N THR A 185 -12.85 -2.55 -25.60
CA THR A 185 -13.17 -1.68 -24.46
C THR A 185 -12.60 -2.23 -23.15
N PHE A 186 -12.70 -3.56 -22.90
CA PHE A 186 -12.09 -4.17 -21.71
C PHE A 186 -10.57 -3.97 -21.68
N TYR A 187 -9.91 -4.24 -22.81
CA TYR A 187 -8.43 -4.09 -22.88
C TYR A 187 -7.99 -2.64 -22.75
N VAL A 188 -8.74 -1.68 -23.32
CA VAL A 188 -8.47 -0.25 -23.17
C VAL A 188 -8.58 0.17 -21.71
N LEU A 189 -9.63 -0.25 -21.00
CA LEU A 189 -9.79 0.04 -19.58
C LEU A 189 -8.63 -0.52 -18.74
N ILE A 190 -8.21 -1.74 -18.99
CA ILE A 190 -7.07 -2.38 -18.31
C ILE A 190 -5.77 -1.61 -18.63
N ALA A 191 -5.54 -1.27 -19.89
CA ALA A 191 -4.36 -0.51 -20.30
C ALA A 191 -4.30 0.87 -19.64
N LEU A 192 -5.44 1.58 -19.53
CA LEU A 192 -5.55 2.84 -18.82
C LEU A 192 -5.28 2.66 -17.33
N MET A 193 -5.82 1.60 -16.70
CA MET A 193 -5.57 1.31 -15.30
C MET A 193 -4.09 1.04 -15.02
N ILE A 194 -3.43 0.21 -15.84
CA ILE A 194 -2.00 -0.10 -15.73
C ILE A 194 -1.17 1.17 -15.95
N GLY A 195 -1.45 1.92 -17.01
CA GLY A 195 -0.73 3.14 -17.38
C GLY A 195 -0.84 4.23 -16.30
N THR A 196 -2.05 4.47 -15.79
CA THR A 196 -2.28 5.45 -14.72
C THR A 196 -1.65 5.00 -13.40
N THR A 197 -1.70 3.73 -13.05
CA THR A 197 -1.02 3.16 -11.87
C THR A 197 0.49 3.32 -11.99
N TYR A 198 1.07 2.96 -13.12
CA TYR A 198 2.51 3.13 -13.37
C TYR A 198 2.92 4.61 -13.30
N TYR A 199 2.16 5.50 -13.93
CA TYR A 199 2.44 6.95 -13.91
C TYR A 199 2.42 7.48 -12.48
N GLN A 200 1.42 7.10 -11.68
CA GLN A 200 1.29 7.49 -10.28
C GLN A 200 2.49 7.00 -9.45
N GLN A 201 2.87 5.74 -9.60
CA GLN A 201 4.04 5.18 -8.92
C GLN A 201 5.33 5.92 -9.33
N ARG A 202 5.50 6.20 -10.61
CA ARG A 202 6.66 6.95 -11.10
C ARG A 202 6.70 8.38 -10.56
N GLN A 203 5.54 9.04 -10.40
CA GLN A 203 5.47 10.33 -9.74
C GLN A 203 5.95 10.27 -8.29
N MET A 204 5.59 9.20 -7.56
CA MET A 204 6.02 8.99 -6.17
C MET A 204 7.53 8.81 -6.09
N LEU A 205 8.14 8.02 -6.97
CA LEU A 205 9.59 7.82 -7.00
C LEU A 205 10.35 9.11 -7.28
N LYS A 206 9.89 9.91 -8.26
CA LYS A 206 10.52 11.19 -8.61
C LYS A 206 10.43 12.24 -7.49
N ALA A 207 9.49 12.09 -6.57
CA ALA A 207 9.33 13.00 -5.44
C ALA A 207 10.27 12.69 -4.26
N SER A 208 11.05 11.60 -4.31
CA SER A 208 11.97 11.20 -3.25
C SER A 208 13.36 11.81 -3.45
N PRO A 209 13.75 12.87 -2.71
CA PRO A 209 15.10 13.42 -2.74
C PRO A 209 16.08 12.33 -2.30
N GLY A 210 17.18 12.15 -3.01
CA GLY A 210 18.15 11.08 -2.73
C GLY A 210 17.79 9.72 -3.35
N GLY A 211 16.72 9.65 -4.16
CA GLY A 211 16.30 8.47 -4.92
C GLY A 211 15.53 7.42 -4.11
N ALA A 212 14.82 6.57 -4.80
CA ALA A 212 14.03 5.48 -4.20
C ALA A 212 14.93 4.40 -3.59
N THR A 213 14.47 3.75 -2.52
CA THR A 213 15.09 2.52 -2.02
C THR A 213 14.82 1.37 -3.00
N GLN A 214 15.65 0.33 -2.96
CA GLN A 214 15.46 -0.85 -3.81
C GLN A 214 14.06 -1.47 -3.62
N GLN A 215 13.58 -1.52 -2.37
CA GLN A 215 12.24 -2.01 -2.05
C GLN A 215 11.13 -1.16 -2.69
N GLN A 216 11.26 0.17 -2.69
CA GLN A 216 10.32 1.07 -3.36
C GLN A 216 10.33 0.89 -4.87
N GLN A 217 11.51 0.69 -5.47
CA GLN A 217 11.64 0.43 -6.90
C GLN A 217 10.96 -0.88 -7.28
N THR A 218 11.24 -1.97 -6.56
CA THR A 218 10.60 -3.27 -6.78
C THR A 218 9.08 -3.15 -6.71
N LEU A 219 8.55 -2.48 -5.69
CA LEU A 219 7.12 -2.28 -5.54
C LEU A 219 6.52 -1.49 -6.71
N THR A 220 7.24 -0.48 -7.21
CA THR A 220 6.81 0.34 -8.35
C THR A 220 6.62 -0.46 -9.63
N TYR A 221 7.51 -1.42 -9.89
CA TYR A 221 7.39 -2.26 -11.09
C TYR A 221 6.44 -3.44 -10.91
N MET A 222 6.34 -3.97 -9.69
CA MET A 222 5.49 -5.12 -9.40
C MET A 222 4.00 -4.73 -9.33
N MET A 223 3.68 -3.53 -8.81
CA MET A 223 2.29 -3.09 -8.65
C MET A 223 1.51 -3.00 -9.98
N PRO A 224 1.99 -2.37 -11.06
CA PRO A 224 1.25 -2.34 -12.32
C PRO A 224 0.98 -3.71 -12.90
N VAL A 225 1.92 -4.66 -12.74
CA VAL A 225 1.75 -6.05 -13.19
C VAL A 225 0.66 -6.75 -12.39
N LEU A 226 0.67 -6.60 -11.06
CA LEU A 226 -0.34 -7.15 -10.17
C LEU A 226 -1.74 -6.59 -10.49
N PHE A 227 -1.83 -5.27 -10.70
CA PHE A 227 -3.09 -4.63 -11.09
C PHE A 227 -3.54 -5.04 -12.51
N GLY A 228 -2.60 -5.28 -13.41
CA GLY A 228 -2.90 -5.86 -14.71
C GLY A 228 -3.59 -7.22 -14.57
N PHE A 229 -3.04 -8.11 -13.76
CA PHE A 229 -3.64 -9.42 -13.47
C PHE A 229 -5.06 -9.30 -12.85
N PHE A 230 -5.22 -8.42 -11.86
CA PHE A 230 -6.53 -8.16 -11.26
C PHE A 230 -7.51 -7.54 -12.27
N GLY A 231 -7.04 -6.67 -13.17
CA GLY A 231 -7.86 -6.07 -14.21
C GLY A 231 -8.50 -7.08 -15.15
N PHE A 232 -7.84 -8.21 -15.42
CA PHE A 232 -8.43 -9.31 -16.19
C PHE A 232 -9.48 -10.10 -15.42
N THR A 233 -9.41 -10.09 -14.08
CA THR A 233 -10.24 -10.98 -13.25
C THR A 233 -11.44 -10.24 -12.64
N PHE A 234 -11.29 -8.95 -12.36
CA PHE A 234 -12.33 -8.14 -11.73
C PHE A 234 -13.35 -7.62 -12.75
N PRO A 235 -14.60 -7.34 -12.32
CA PRO A 235 -15.60 -6.67 -13.15
C PRO A 235 -15.06 -5.34 -13.70
N ALA A 236 -15.39 -5.04 -14.96
CA ALA A 236 -14.91 -3.82 -15.61
C ALA A 236 -15.34 -2.52 -14.88
N GLY A 237 -16.49 -2.55 -14.19
CA GLY A 237 -16.91 -1.46 -13.33
C GLY A 237 -15.91 -1.15 -12.21
N LEU A 238 -15.28 -2.18 -11.62
CA LEU A 238 -14.24 -1.98 -10.60
C LEU A 238 -12.93 -1.46 -11.22
N VAL A 239 -12.59 -1.91 -12.44
CA VAL A 239 -11.44 -1.39 -13.21
C VAL A 239 -11.65 0.10 -13.53
N LEU A 240 -12.86 0.48 -13.91
CA LEU A 240 -13.26 1.88 -14.15
C LEU A 240 -13.14 2.73 -12.88
N TYR A 241 -13.64 2.22 -11.74
CA TYR A 241 -13.49 2.86 -10.44
C TYR A 241 -12.01 3.12 -10.11
N TRP A 242 -11.16 2.10 -10.29
CA TRP A 242 -9.73 2.21 -10.00
C TRP A 242 -9.05 3.24 -10.92
N THR A 243 -9.35 3.20 -12.19
CA THR A 243 -8.82 4.14 -13.19
C THR A 243 -9.22 5.58 -12.85
N THR A 244 -10.50 5.80 -12.52
CA THR A 244 -11.01 7.11 -12.09
C THR A 244 -10.31 7.60 -10.82
N THR A 245 -10.13 6.71 -9.86
CA THR A 245 -9.38 6.99 -8.63
C THR A 245 -7.95 7.42 -8.92
N ASN A 246 -7.25 6.75 -9.83
CA ASN A 246 -5.89 7.11 -10.22
C ASN A 246 -5.83 8.50 -10.86
N PHE A 247 -6.75 8.83 -11.75
CA PHE A 247 -6.79 10.15 -12.37
C PHE A 247 -6.98 11.26 -11.33
N ILE A 248 -7.90 11.09 -10.39
CA ILE A 248 -8.13 12.05 -9.31
C ILE A 248 -6.87 12.20 -8.45
N GLN A 249 -6.23 11.09 -8.10
CA GLN A 249 -5.03 11.10 -7.26
C GLN A 249 -3.84 11.76 -7.96
N ILE A 250 -3.67 11.52 -9.26
CA ILE A 250 -2.66 12.21 -10.10
C ILE A 250 -2.93 13.73 -10.09
N GLY A 251 -4.17 14.14 -10.26
CA GLY A 251 -4.57 15.54 -10.22
C GLY A 251 -4.26 16.20 -8.87
N ILE A 252 -4.65 15.55 -7.75
CA ILE A 252 -4.37 16.05 -6.40
C ILE A 252 -2.86 16.19 -6.17
N GLN A 253 -2.07 15.18 -6.55
CA GLN A 253 -0.61 15.22 -6.41
C GLN A 253 0.01 16.35 -7.27
N HIS A 254 -0.47 16.53 -8.49
CA HIS A 254 0.01 17.59 -9.35
C HIS A 254 -0.27 18.98 -8.77
N PHE A 255 -1.50 19.19 -8.30
CA PHE A 255 -1.92 20.45 -7.66
C PHE A 255 -1.09 20.75 -6.41
N LEU A 256 -0.95 19.79 -5.51
CA LEU A 256 -0.17 19.96 -4.28
C LEU A 256 1.32 20.23 -4.54
N ARG A 257 1.91 19.64 -5.59
CA ARG A 257 3.30 19.93 -5.98
C ARG A 257 3.46 21.36 -6.52
N ARG A 258 2.48 21.86 -7.25
CA ARG A 258 2.50 23.24 -7.73
C ARG A 258 2.37 24.24 -6.58
N SER A 259 1.44 23.96 -5.66
CA SER A 259 1.19 24.78 -4.48
C SER A 259 2.38 24.80 -3.49
N ASN A 260 3.10 23.68 -3.35
CA ASN A 260 4.18 23.51 -2.36
C ASN A 260 5.59 23.74 -2.92
N LYS A 261 5.76 24.39 -4.10
CA LYS A 261 7.08 24.68 -4.68
C LYS A 261 8.00 25.55 -3.79
N GLY A 262 7.52 26.03 -2.63
CA GLY A 262 8.29 26.81 -1.68
C GLY A 262 8.27 26.34 -0.21
N GLN A 263 7.51 25.29 0.11
CA GLN A 263 7.36 24.86 1.51
C GLN A 263 7.45 23.34 1.61
N LEU A 264 8.67 22.83 1.74
CA LEU A 264 8.85 21.63 2.55
C LEU A 264 8.30 21.99 3.93
N PRO A 265 7.46 21.15 4.57
CA PRO A 265 7.08 21.37 5.97
C PRO A 265 8.37 21.56 6.75
N PRO A 266 8.54 22.66 7.51
CA PRO A 266 9.71 22.81 8.33
C PRO A 266 9.77 21.57 9.20
N ALA A 267 10.88 20.85 9.13
CA ALA A 267 11.18 19.81 10.10
C ALA A 267 10.96 20.48 11.46
N LYS A 268 9.95 20.04 12.22
CA LYS A 268 9.84 20.49 13.62
C LYS A 268 11.21 20.26 14.20
N PRO A 269 11.87 21.30 14.78
CA PRO A 269 13.17 21.11 15.39
C PRO A 269 13.02 19.94 16.34
N ALA A 270 13.87 18.94 16.18
CA ALA A 270 13.98 17.87 17.15
C ALA A 270 14.05 18.55 18.50
N VAL A 271 13.10 18.27 19.38
CA VAL A 271 13.23 18.60 20.78
C VAL A 271 14.51 17.87 21.19
N GLU A 272 15.56 18.64 21.33
CA GLU A 272 16.88 18.20 21.73
C GLU A 272 16.80 17.82 23.20
N SER A 273 16.22 16.65 23.44
CA SER A 273 16.34 15.96 24.71
C SER A 273 17.64 15.17 24.70
N SER A 274 18.73 15.90 24.55
CA SER A 274 20.00 15.47 25.10
C SER A 274 19.86 15.56 26.60
N PRO A 275 19.97 14.48 27.36
CA PRO A 275 20.22 14.60 28.77
C PRO A 275 21.58 15.31 28.90
N LYS A 276 21.58 16.60 29.30
CA LYS A 276 22.79 17.23 29.80
C LYS A 276 23.42 16.27 30.80
N PRO A 277 24.71 15.92 30.64
CA PRO A 277 25.41 15.26 31.75
C PRO A 277 25.26 16.17 32.94
N LYS A 278 24.66 15.69 34.01
CA LYS A 278 24.64 16.35 35.28
C LYS A 278 26.12 16.53 35.70
N SER A 279 26.64 17.73 35.54
CA SER A 279 27.86 18.16 36.23
C SER A 279 27.56 18.03 37.71
N GLY A 280 28.14 17.02 38.33
CA GLY A 280 28.15 16.89 39.78
C GLY A 280 28.79 18.13 40.41
N PRO A 281 28.38 18.52 41.61
CA PRO A 281 28.94 19.70 42.28
C PRO A 281 30.42 19.48 42.60
N SER A 282 31.26 20.35 42.07
CA SER A 282 32.66 20.52 42.48
C SER A 282 32.68 20.97 43.95
N GLY A 283 32.77 19.99 44.85
CA GLY A 283 33.08 20.23 46.25
C GLY A 283 34.59 20.31 46.41
N ASN A 284 35.06 21.54 46.48
CA ASN A 284 36.40 21.87 46.94
C ASN A 284 36.43 21.73 48.49
N ASP A 285 36.97 20.66 48.99
CA ASP A 285 37.31 20.59 50.39
C ASP A 285 38.73 20.00 50.55
N GLY A 286 39.64 20.89 50.85
CA GLY A 286 41.04 20.61 51.14
C GLY A 286 41.15 19.86 52.45
N ARG A 287 41.61 18.64 52.44
CA ARG A 287 42.21 18.00 53.63
C ARG A 287 43.43 17.19 53.25
N ARG A 288 44.55 17.76 53.62
CA ARG A 288 45.87 17.14 53.79
C ARG A 288 45.73 15.86 54.62
N VAL A 289 46.09 14.70 54.11
CA VAL A 289 46.54 13.58 54.94
C VAL A 289 47.68 12.84 54.27
N ARG A 290 48.82 12.99 54.82
CA ARG A 290 49.99 12.11 55.06
C ARG A 290 50.20 10.89 54.14
N ARG A 291 51.29 10.93 53.49
CA ARG A 291 52.18 9.91 52.99
C ARG A 291 52.42 8.80 54.02
N LEU A 292 52.12 7.52 53.63
CA LEU A 292 52.79 6.34 54.20
C LEU A 292 53.14 5.42 53.07
N GLU A 293 54.43 5.13 52.97
CA GLU A 293 55.09 4.17 52.12
C GLU A 293 54.65 2.72 52.53
N GLY A 294 54.48 1.83 51.56
CA GLY A 294 54.30 0.40 51.83
C GLY A 294 54.24 -0.42 50.57
N ARG A 295 55.38 -0.81 50.11
CA ARG A 295 55.86 -2.03 49.47
C ARG A 295 54.83 -2.99 48.79
N PRO A 296 55.08 -3.48 47.58
CA PRO A 296 54.23 -4.44 46.88
C PRO A 296 54.53 -5.92 47.24
N PRO A 297 53.58 -6.82 47.17
CA PRO A 297 53.87 -8.23 47.07
C PRO A 297 53.63 -8.78 45.69
N SER A 298 54.58 -9.58 45.34
CA SER A 298 54.83 -10.47 44.22
C SER A 298 53.69 -11.32 43.70
N THR A 299 53.71 -11.50 42.40
CA THR A 299 52.98 -12.46 41.55
C THR A 299 53.21 -13.93 41.93
N PRO A 300 52.34 -14.83 41.56
CA PRO A 300 52.77 -16.07 40.97
C PRO A 300 52.23 -16.33 39.55
N ARG A 301 53.17 -16.56 38.72
CA ARG A 301 53.17 -17.07 37.39
C ARG A 301 52.54 -18.49 37.34
N ARG A 302 51.51 -18.71 36.53
CA ARG A 302 51.09 -20.05 36.17
C ARG A 302 51.36 -20.31 34.70
N LYS A 303 52.06 -21.42 34.47
CA LYS A 303 52.50 -21.97 33.15
C LYS A 303 51.31 -22.56 32.38
N PRO A 304 51.44 -22.63 31.04
CA PRO A 304 50.48 -23.33 30.15
C PRO A 304 50.82 -24.83 30.10
N PRO A 305 49.82 -25.70 29.88
CA PRO A 305 50.11 -27.10 29.53
C PRO A 305 50.24 -27.31 28.05
N SER A 306 51.21 -28.15 27.76
CA SER A 306 51.74 -28.62 26.49
C SER A 306 50.80 -29.55 25.72
N SER A 307 50.91 -29.47 24.41
CA SER A 307 50.71 -30.40 23.31
C SER A 307 50.52 -31.88 23.66
N SER A 308 49.57 -32.54 22.98
CA SER A 308 49.77 -33.88 22.48
C SER A 308 49.04 -34.11 21.17
N THR A 309 49.83 -34.43 20.20
CA THR A 309 49.65 -34.98 18.90
C THR A 309 48.83 -36.28 18.93
N LYS A 310 47.91 -36.47 17.98
CA LYS A 310 47.72 -37.78 17.34
C LYS A 310 47.16 -37.62 15.92
N ARG A 311 47.96 -38.06 15.03
CA ARG A 311 47.82 -38.36 13.60
C ARG A 311 46.96 -39.60 13.41
N SER A 312 46.08 -39.59 12.41
CA SER A 312 45.68 -40.73 11.56
C SER A 312 44.73 -40.11 10.51
N GLY A 313 44.95 -40.07 9.25
CA GLY A 313 45.45 -41.07 8.32
C GLY A 313 44.26 -41.79 7.68
N ASN A 314 43.81 -41.35 6.49
CA ASN A 314 43.52 -42.15 5.30
C ASN A 314 42.63 -41.35 4.34
N ALA A 315 43.09 -40.98 3.16
CA ALA A 315 43.11 -41.71 1.90
C ALA A 315 41.76 -41.76 1.16
N GLY A 316 41.68 -41.00 0.06
CA GLY A 316 41.33 -41.54 -1.24
C GLY A 316 39.86 -41.53 -1.64
N SER A 317 39.47 -40.71 -2.59
CA SER A 317 39.05 -41.24 -3.88
C SER A 317 38.57 -40.13 -4.85
N ARG A 318 39.26 -40.05 -5.96
CA ARG A 318 38.89 -39.38 -7.21
C ARG A 318 37.69 -40.10 -7.87
N LYS A 319 36.72 -39.37 -8.42
CA LYS A 319 36.01 -39.76 -9.66
C LYS A 319 35.33 -38.51 -10.26
N LYS A 320 35.93 -38.02 -11.33
CA LYS A 320 35.54 -37.98 -12.77
C LYS A 320 34.13 -37.48 -13.08
N ARG A 321 34.09 -36.32 -13.80
CA ARG A 321 33.04 -35.92 -14.74
C ARG A 321 32.85 -36.95 -15.85
N PRO A 322 31.70 -37.01 -16.52
CA PRO A 322 31.66 -36.49 -17.89
C PRO A 322 30.41 -35.66 -18.26
N ASN A 323 30.63 -34.94 -19.36
CA ASN A 323 29.71 -34.17 -20.18
C ASN A 323 28.48 -34.96 -20.67
N ARG A 324 27.35 -34.31 -20.68
CA ARG A 324 26.56 -34.06 -21.90
C ARG A 324 25.57 -32.95 -21.64
#